data_f7a94485e172b76138b8866aeb14dda1
#
_entry.id   f7a94485e172b76138b8866aeb14dda1
#
_cell.length_a   1.000
_cell.length_b   1.000
_cell.length_c   1.000
_cell.angle_alpha   90.00
_cell.angle_beta   90.00
_cell.angle_gamma   90.00
#
_symmetry.space_group_name_H-M   'P 1'
#
loop_
_entity.id
_entity.type
_entity.pdbx_description
1 polymer ?
#
loop_
_entity_poly.entity_id
_entity_poly.type
_entity_poly.pdbx_seq_one_letter_code
_entity_poly.pdbx_strand_id
1 'polypeptide(L)'
;VKELIKQYLDNGISRRKLISGLTTIGMSAVAAKAMAQNLAPLAGAASGAVAKSATREMQGTGGALFVAQLKAAGIKYIFFNPSTGDSPIFDALVDEPSIQLIKGVQEGAVVAMADGYARATGKPAVIVVANIGLPNAMTQMVNSWKDNIPLIVAVASVGQEALGRELTQETEHVELMTQPITKWYWNAQSTATIPETVRRAVKFSTTPPCGPVFLSLPTNTLQGEAKANIIDQAKFDVPMRIRPDKDDIEAAAKMLLAAQNPLVSIGDELHWCGAQKEIVELAELLGLPVSGQAGTLGFWSKPFPTRHPLFVGTLLPNMRQLGKADVLLNLGNRFGERSALGTKLISIRLDPSSLARENPVDLGMVADLKLAIQDLTAAVRSMATGQRLKEIAEERINRTRKITSEMWQVRQKTAREGADSAPVTMGRLGLELEEALDRDTCYVCDVDSGKTMDAVMSFGGADKHYIGTGPNVLGWGMAAGVGVK
;
A
#
# COMPACT_ATOMS: atom_id res chain seq x y z
N VAL A 1 12.84 47.41 1.33
CA VAL A 1 13.19 46.00 1.62
C VAL A 1 12.38 45.06 0.72
N LYS A 2 11.04 45.05 0.77
CA LYS A 2 10.19 44.15 -0.01
C LYS A 2 10.51 44.15 -1.51
N GLU A 3 10.69 45.34 -2.10
CA GLU A 3 10.95 45.48 -3.52
C GLU A 3 12.34 44.93 -3.92
N LEU A 4 13.37 45.14 -3.11
CA LEU A 4 14.70 44.60 -3.31
C LEU A 4 14.72 43.06 -3.22
N ILE A 5 13.96 42.51 -2.27
CA ILE A 5 13.80 41.05 -2.14
C ILE A 5 13.10 40.49 -3.36
N LYS A 6 12.00 41.12 -3.80
CA LYS A 6 11.26 40.71 -4.98
C LYS A 6 12.15 40.72 -6.23
N GLN A 7 12.87 41.83 -6.47
CA GLN A 7 13.79 41.90 -7.61
C GLN A 7 14.91 40.86 -7.56
N TYR A 8 15.36 40.48 -6.35
CA TYR A 8 16.34 39.40 -6.21
C TYR A 8 15.74 38.00 -6.48
N LEU A 9 14.55 37.76 -5.98
CA LEU A 9 13.85 36.50 -6.21
C LEU A 9 13.47 36.28 -7.69
N ASP A 10 13.11 37.39 -8.37
CA ASP A 10 12.80 37.41 -9.82
C ASP A 10 14.06 37.50 -10.70
N ASN A 11 15.27 37.31 -10.12
CA ASN A 11 16.57 37.44 -10.80
C ASN A 11 16.85 38.79 -11.46
N GLY A 12 16.12 39.85 -11.11
CA GLY A 12 16.33 41.20 -11.58
C GLY A 12 17.60 41.88 -11.04
N ILE A 13 18.11 41.39 -9.89
CA ILE A 13 19.36 41.93 -9.28
C ILE A 13 20.22 40.76 -8.73
N SER A 14 21.54 40.99 -8.72
CA SER A 14 22.50 40.02 -8.15
C SER A 14 22.48 40.05 -6.61
N ARG A 15 22.93 38.94 -6.02
CA ARG A 15 23.09 38.81 -4.55
C ARG A 15 23.91 39.94 -3.95
N ARG A 16 24.96 40.39 -4.67
CA ARG A 16 25.79 41.51 -4.23
C ARG A 16 25.01 42.81 -4.20
N LYS A 17 24.13 43.03 -5.20
CA LYS A 17 23.28 44.20 -5.30
C LYS A 17 22.15 44.21 -4.25
N LEU A 18 21.62 43.05 -3.92
CA LEU A 18 20.67 42.85 -2.81
C LEU A 18 21.32 43.24 -1.46
N ILE A 19 22.52 42.72 -1.16
CA ILE A 19 23.23 43.02 0.08
C ILE A 19 23.54 44.51 0.17
N SER A 20 24.06 45.12 -0.91
CA SER A 20 24.34 46.57 -0.97
C SER A 20 23.07 47.39 -0.74
N GLY A 21 21.96 47.07 -1.42
CA GLY A 21 20.70 47.77 -1.25
C GLY A 21 20.11 47.65 0.17
N LEU A 22 20.21 46.47 0.79
CA LEU A 22 19.77 46.27 2.17
C LEU A 22 20.63 47.05 3.18
N THR A 23 21.93 47.16 2.96
CA THR A 23 22.80 47.97 3.81
C THR A 23 22.56 49.47 3.64
N THR A 24 22.27 49.93 2.42
CA THR A 24 21.96 51.36 2.15
C THR A 24 20.69 51.82 2.87
N ILE A 25 19.72 50.95 3.10
CA ILE A 25 18.48 51.23 3.83
C ILE A 25 18.56 50.91 5.33
N GLY A 26 19.79 50.82 5.88
CA GLY A 26 20.05 50.74 7.31
C GLY A 26 20.18 49.37 7.93
N MET A 27 20.21 48.30 7.14
CA MET A 27 20.44 46.95 7.68
C MET A 27 21.94 46.71 7.91
N SER A 28 22.32 46.09 9.03
CA SER A 28 23.73 45.74 9.25
C SER A 28 24.25 44.78 8.17
N ALA A 29 25.54 44.89 7.80
CA ALA A 29 26.13 44.02 6.78
C ALA A 29 26.03 42.51 7.10
N VAL A 30 26.05 42.13 8.37
CA VAL A 30 25.88 40.74 8.83
C VAL A 30 24.43 40.29 8.60
N ALA A 31 23.44 41.09 8.97
CA ALA A 31 22.02 40.77 8.76
C ALA A 31 21.66 40.71 7.27
N ALA A 32 22.18 41.66 6.45
CA ALA A 32 21.97 41.67 5.00
C ALA A 32 22.58 40.41 4.31
N LYS A 33 23.78 39.98 4.75
CA LYS A 33 24.41 38.74 4.28
C LYS A 33 23.60 37.47 4.66
N ALA A 34 23.16 37.37 5.91
CA ALA A 34 22.35 36.27 6.39
C ALA A 34 21.02 36.17 5.62
N MET A 35 20.36 37.33 5.43
CA MET A 35 19.12 37.38 4.64
C MET A 35 19.33 36.99 3.19
N ALA A 36 20.38 37.45 2.54
CA ALA A 36 20.72 37.03 1.17
C ALA A 36 21.15 35.59 1.06
N GLN A 37 21.69 34.95 2.12
CA GLN A 37 21.98 33.53 2.20
C GLN A 37 20.71 32.70 2.29
N ASN A 38 19.78 33.11 3.14
CA ASN A 38 18.49 32.39 3.31
C ASN A 38 17.57 32.54 2.08
N LEU A 39 17.70 33.61 1.32
CA LEU A 39 16.94 33.83 0.08
C LEU A 39 17.59 33.16 -1.16
N ALA A 40 18.87 32.80 -1.11
CA ALA A 40 19.60 32.22 -2.24
C ALA A 40 18.97 30.92 -2.80
N PRO A 41 18.48 29.97 -1.97
CA PRO A 41 17.76 28.79 -2.48
C PRO A 41 16.47 29.14 -3.19
N LEU A 42 15.79 30.21 -2.79
CA LEU A 42 14.54 30.67 -3.38
C LEU A 42 14.75 31.42 -4.69
N ALA A 43 15.83 32.22 -4.80
CA ALA A 43 16.20 32.92 -6.02
C ALA A 43 16.69 31.99 -7.13
N GLY A 44 17.34 30.88 -6.77
CA GLY A 44 17.73 29.82 -7.71
C GLY A 44 16.55 28.99 -8.22
N ALA A 45 15.47 28.93 -7.46
CA ALA A 45 14.24 28.24 -7.88
C ALA A 45 13.44 29.01 -8.95
N ALA A 46 13.62 30.34 -9.04
CA ALA A 46 12.95 31.18 -10.04
C ALA A 46 13.67 31.23 -11.41
N SER A 47 14.93 30.79 -11.52
CA SER A 47 15.71 30.82 -12.76
C SER A 47 16.13 29.46 -13.31
N GLY A 48 15.57 28.40 -12.76
CA GLY A 48 15.83 27.06 -13.29
C GLY A 48 14.79 26.66 -14.28
N ALA A 49 15.18 26.29 -15.48
CA ALA A 49 14.42 25.59 -16.51
C ALA A 49 12.94 26.02 -16.60
N VAL A 50 12.51 26.48 -17.72
CA VAL A 50 11.10 26.46 -18.11
C VAL A 50 10.55 25.13 -17.60
N ALA A 51 9.71 25.15 -16.57
CA ALA A 51 9.11 23.93 -16.04
C ALA A 51 8.58 23.18 -17.24
N LYS A 52 9.14 21.98 -17.54
CA LYS A 52 8.63 21.13 -18.61
C LYS A 52 7.13 21.13 -18.41
N SER A 53 6.37 21.50 -19.43
CA SER A 53 4.91 21.49 -19.37
C SER A 53 4.48 20.17 -18.72
N ALA A 54 3.59 20.24 -17.74
CA ALA A 54 3.03 19.05 -17.12
C ALA A 54 2.24 18.19 -18.12
N THR A 55 2.12 18.70 -19.35
CA THR A 55 1.38 18.07 -20.45
C THR A 55 2.18 18.17 -21.75
N ARG A 56 2.00 17.18 -22.63
CA ARG A 56 2.52 17.13 -24.00
C ARG A 56 1.36 16.82 -24.94
N GLU A 57 1.10 17.70 -25.91
CA GLU A 57 0.08 17.44 -26.92
C GLU A 57 0.50 16.22 -27.79
N MET A 58 -0.45 15.35 -28.07
CA MET A 58 -0.32 14.20 -28.94
C MET A 58 -1.59 14.06 -29.79
N GLN A 59 -1.44 13.73 -31.05
CA GLN A 59 -2.53 13.31 -31.95
C GLN A 59 -2.41 11.81 -32.17
N GLY A 60 -3.52 11.09 -32.09
CA GLY A 60 -3.56 9.65 -32.32
C GLY A 60 -4.93 9.04 -32.04
N THR A 61 -4.99 7.74 -32.22
CA THR A 61 -6.18 6.96 -31.84
C THR A 61 -6.35 6.92 -30.34
N GLY A 62 -7.54 6.60 -29.87
CA GLY A 62 -7.79 6.42 -28.42
C GLY A 62 -6.90 5.34 -27.79
N GLY A 63 -6.62 4.25 -28.54
CA GLY A 63 -5.66 3.23 -28.11
C GLY A 63 -4.25 3.80 -27.93
N ALA A 64 -3.78 4.60 -28.89
CA ALA A 64 -2.47 5.26 -28.82
C ALA A 64 -2.39 6.26 -27.64
N LEU A 65 -3.44 7.04 -27.43
CA LEU A 65 -3.55 7.99 -26.30
C LEU A 65 -3.59 7.27 -24.95
N PHE A 66 -4.29 6.14 -24.87
CA PHE A 66 -4.33 5.29 -23.69
C PHE A 66 -2.94 4.76 -23.32
N VAL A 67 -2.25 4.14 -24.27
CA VAL A 67 -0.90 3.59 -24.09
C VAL A 67 0.11 4.69 -23.73
N ALA A 68 0.06 5.84 -24.43
CA ALA A 68 0.94 6.98 -24.14
C ALA A 68 0.74 7.51 -22.69
N GLN A 69 -0.50 7.54 -22.21
CA GLN A 69 -0.78 7.99 -20.84
C GLN A 69 -0.35 6.94 -19.80
N LEU A 70 -0.50 5.63 -20.07
CA LEU A 70 0.03 4.57 -19.21
C LEU A 70 1.56 4.67 -19.09
N LYS A 71 2.25 4.91 -20.20
CA LYS A 71 3.70 5.18 -20.19
C LYS A 71 4.05 6.38 -19.33
N ALA A 72 3.34 7.49 -19.46
CA ALA A 72 3.54 8.71 -18.68
C ALA A 72 3.27 8.48 -17.18
N ALA A 73 2.43 7.50 -16.85
CA ALA A 73 2.18 7.05 -15.47
C ALA A 73 3.20 6.04 -14.96
N GLY A 74 4.21 5.65 -15.75
CA GLY A 74 5.25 4.71 -15.35
C GLY A 74 4.79 3.25 -15.33
N ILE A 75 3.67 2.92 -15.94
CA ILE A 75 3.18 1.55 -16.10
C ILE A 75 4.14 0.78 -17.02
N LYS A 76 4.55 -0.42 -16.57
CA LYS A 76 5.46 -1.29 -17.31
C LYS A 76 4.81 -2.56 -17.84
N TYR A 77 3.71 -2.98 -17.24
CA TYR A 77 3.02 -4.23 -17.57
C TYR A 77 1.53 -3.99 -17.74
N ILE A 78 0.95 -4.64 -18.76
CA ILE A 78 -0.48 -4.82 -18.91
C ILE A 78 -0.75 -6.32 -18.83
N PHE A 79 -1.55 -6.71 -17.85
CA PHE A 79 -2.05 -8.07 -17.69
C PHE A 79 -3.35 -8.20 -18.47
N PHE A 80 -3.47 -9.22 -19.33
CA PHE A 80 -4.60 -9.23 -20.25
C PHE A 80 -5.11 -10.63 -20.62
N ASN A 81 -6.39 -10.68 -20.93
CA ASN A 81 -7.03 -11.72 -21.71
C ASN A 81 -7.72 -11.03 -22.89
N PRO A 82 -7.30 -11.29 -24.15
CA PRO A 82 -7.63 -10.43 -25.29
C PRO A 82 -9.06 -10.58 -25.77
N SER A 83 -9.62 -9.49 -26.28
CA SER A 83 -10.84 -9.48 -27.10
C SER A 83 -10.64 -8.65 -28.37
N THR A 84 -11.59 -8.77 -29.31
CA THR A 84 -11.54 -7.99 -30.54
C THR A 84 -11.64 -6.49 -30.28
N GLY A 85 -12.40 -6.08 -29.26
CA GLY A 85 -12.59 -4.67 -28.89
C GLY A 85 -11.31 -3.99 -28.40
N ASP A 86 -10.35 -4.75 -27.89
CA ASP A 86 -9.08 -4.24 -27.35
C ASP A 86 -8.02 -3.98 -28.43
N SER A 87 -8.28 -4.35 -29.70
CA SER A 87 -7.32 -4.27 -30.81
C SER A 87 -6.61 -2.92 -30.91
N PRO A 88 -7.27 -1.75 -30.76
CA PRO A 88 -6.58 -0.46 -30.86
C PRO A 88 -5.51 -0.24 -29.76
N ILE A 89 -5.67 -0.87 -28.59
CA ILE A 89 -4.68 -0.83 -27.51
C ILE A 89 -3.47 -1.67 -27.89
N PHE A 90 -3.69 -2.89 -28.41
CA PHE A 90 -2.62 -3.80 -28.82
C PHE A 90 -1.84 -3.28 -30.02
N ASP A 91 -2.53 -2.68 -30.98
CA ASP A 91 -1.90 -2.02 -32.14
C ASP A 91 -0.95 -0.91 -31.67
N ALA A 92 -1.39 -0.06 -30.76
CA ALA A 92 -0.55 1.01 -30.21
C ALA A 92 0.66 0.50 -29.40
N LEU A 93 0.58 -0.70 -28.81
CA LEU A 93 1.68 -1.31 -28.05
C LEU A 93 2.79 -1.87 -28.95
N VAL A 94 2.54 -2.09 -30.24
CA VAL A 94 3.57 -2.47 -31.20
C VAL A 94 4.68 -1.40 -31.27
N ASP A 95 4.29 -0.13 -31.19
CA ASP A 95 5.21 1.01 -31.22
C ASP A 95 5.71 1.43 -29.81
N GLU A 96 5.27 0.73 -28.75
CA GLU A 96 5.63 1.07 -27.37
C GLU A 96 6.20 -0.14 -26.59
N PRO A 97 7.42 -0.60 -26.92
CA PRO A 97 8.02 -1.80 -26.31
C PRO A 97 8.40 -1.65 -24.84
N SER A 98 8.32 -0.45 -24.27
CA SER A 98 8.58 -0.24 -22.84
C SER A 98 7.44 -0.73 -21.93
N ILE A 99 6.26 -1.03 -22.51
CA ILE A 99 5.15 -1.68 -21.81
C ILE A 99 5.03 -3.11 -22.30
N GLN A 100 5.19 -4.06 -21.40
CA GLN A 100 5.13 -5.49 -21.72
C GLN A 100 3.73 -6.05 -21.47
N LEU A 101 3.33 -6.98 -22.33
CA LEU A 101 2.06 -7.70 -22.24
C LEU A 101 2.24 -9.02 -21.53
N ILE A 102 1.48 -9.24 -20.45
CA ILE A 102 1.42 -10.51 -19.71
C ILE A 102 0.06 -11.15 -19.94
N LYS A 103 0.06 -12.20 -20.77
CA LYS A 103 -1.17 -12.89 -21.17
C LYS A 103 -1.61 -13.93 -20.14
N GLY A 104 -2.87 -13.87 -19.71
CA GLY A 104 -3.55 -14.93 -19.00
C GLY A 104 -4.56 -15.67 -19.88
N VAL A 105 -4.93 -16.88 -19.47
CA VAL A 105 -5.88 -17.73 -20.20
C VAL A 105 -7.31 -17.64 -19.67
N GLN A 106 -7.50 -16.89 -18.56
CA GLN A 106 -8.79 -16.69 -17.91
C GLN A 106 -8.73 -15.36 -17.12
N GLU A 107 -9.79 -14.58 -17.10
CA GLU A 107 -9.82 -13.21 -16.60
C GLU A 107 -9.52 -13.11 -15.10
N GLY A 108 -10.01 -14.03 -14.29
CA GLY A 108 -9.67 -14.08 -12.86
C GLY A 108 -8.19 -14.34 -12.63
N ALA A 109 -7.56 -15.21 -13.44
CA ALA A 109 -6.11 -15.42 -13.38
C ALA A 109 -5.34 -14.14 -13.77
N VAL A 110 -5.82 -13.40 -14.76
CA VAL A 110 -5.23 -12.10 -15.16
C VAL A 110 -5.27 -11.10 -14.00
N VAL A 111 -6.42 -11.00 -13.32
CA VAL A 111 -6.55 -10.15 -12.13
C VAL A 111 -5.60 -10.60 -11.02
N ALA A 112 -5.50 -11.90 -10.75
CA ALA A 112 -4.61 -12.42 -9.72
C ALA A 112 -3.13 -12.16 -10.03
N MET A 113 -2.69 -12.27 -11.32
CA MET A 113 -1.34 -11.87 -11.74
C MET A 113 -1.08 -10.38 -11.46
N ALA A 114 -2.00 -9.51 -11.87
CA ALA A 114 -1.90 -8.07 -11.64
C ALA A 114 -1.88 -7.72 -10.15
N ASP A 115 -2.71 -8.39 -9.36
CA ASP A 115 -2.79 -8.25 -7.91
C ASP A 115 -1.46 -8.65 -7.25
N GLY A 116 -0.89 -9.81 -7.61
CA GLY A 116 0.42 -10.25 -7.14
C GLY A 116 1.54 -9.24 -7.43
N TYR A 117 1.58 -8.72 -8.65
CA TYR A 117 2.52 -7.65 -9.04
C TYR A 117 2.35 -6.39 -8.18
N ALA A 118 1.12 -5.95 -7.97
CA ALA A 118 0.84 -4.75 -7.19
C ALA A 118 1.22 -4.92 -5.71
N ARG A 119 0.99 -6.10 -5.11
CA ARG A 119 1.43 -6.44 -3.74
C ARG A 119 2.95 -6.44 -3.61
N ALA A 120 3.65 -7.04 -4.56
CA ALA A 120 5.11 -7.17 -4.53
C ALA A 120 5.82 -5.83 -4.74
N THR A 121 5.26 -4.95 -5.58
CA THR A 121 5.94 -3.72 -6.01
C THR A 121 5.42 -2.45 -5.34
N GLY A 122 4.22 -2.48 -4.74
CA GLY A 122 3.51 -1.30 -4.26
C GLY A 122 3.01 -0.36 -5.39
N LYS A 123 3.09 -0.80 -6.66
CA LYS A 123 2.71 -0.01 -7.84
C LYS A 123 1.34 -0.43 -8.36
N PRO A 124 0.59 0.49 -8.99
CA PRO A 124 -0.66 0.11 -9.63
C PRO A 124 -0.42 -0.83 -10.81
N ALA A 125 -1.29 -1.84 -10.94
CA ALA A 125 -1.28 -2.75 -12.09
C ALA A 125 -2.47 -2.47 -13.01
N VAL A 126 -2.24 -2.63 -14.31
CA VAL A 126 -3.26 -2.43 -15.36
C VAL A 126 -3.70 -3.76 -15.91
N ILE A 127 -5.00 -3.92 -16.02
CA ILE A 127 -5.68 -5.11 -16.52
C ILE A 127 -6.53 -4.71 -17.72
N VAL A 128 -6.44 -5.49 -18.80
CA VAL A 128 -7.31 -5.36 -19.97
C VAL A 128 -7.98 -6.70 -20.24
N VAL A 129 -9.30 -6.73 -20.13
CA VAL A 129 -10.12 -7.93 -20.35
C VAL A 129 -11.36 -7.60 -21.19
N ALA A 130 -11.93 -8.62 -21.82
CA ALA A 130 -13.17 -8.49 -22.56
C ALA A 130 -14.31 -8.01 -21.65
N ASN A 131 -15.22 -7.21 -22.20
CA ASN A 131 -16.44 -6.78 -21.50
C ASN A 131 -17.22 -7.97 -20.93
N ILE A 132 -17.49 -8.98 -21.77
CA ILE A 132 -18.20 -10.21 -21.38
C ILE A 132 -17.37 -11.07 -20.41
N GLY A 133 -16.06 -10.89 -20.32
CA GLY A 133 -15.16 -11.60 -19.39
C GLY A 133 -15.10 -10.97 -18.00
N LEU A 134 -15.63 -9.76 -17.83
CA LEU A 134 -15.60 -9.03 -16.55
C LEU A 134 -16.18 -9.83 -15.37
N PRO A 135 -17.30 -10.56 -15.48
CA PRO A 135 -17.81 -11.40 -14.37
C PRO A 135 -16.78 -12.44 -13.87
N ASN A 136 -15.97 -13.01 -14.76
CA ASN A 136 -14.88 -13.91 -14.35
C ASN A 136 -13.75 -13.16 -13.62
N ALA A 137 -13.43 -11.94 -14.03
CA ALA A 137 -12.43 -11.10 -13.38
C ALA A 137 -12.86 -10.68 -11.96
N MET A 138 -14.14 -10.43 -11.75
CA MET A 138 -14.69 -9.93 -10.49
C MET A 138 -14.39 -10.83 -9.30
N THR A 139 -14.30 -12.14 -9.48
CA THR A 139 -13.96 -13.09 -8.41
C THR A 139 -12.67 -12.70 -7.69
N GLN A 140 -11.62 -12.40 -8.45
CA GLN A 140 -10.32 -12.02 -7.88
C GLN A 140 -10.24 -10.52 -7.54
N MET A 141 -11.05 -9.67 -8.17
CA MET A 141 -11.17 -8.27 -7.79
C MET A 141 -11.66 -8.10 -6.34
N VAL A 142 -12.44 -9.07 -5.80
CA VAL A 142 -12.84 -9.07 -4.38
C VAL A 142 -11.62 -9.16 -3.46
N ASN A 143 -10.62 -9.98 -3.78
CA ASN A 143 -9.36 -10.03 -3.02
C ASN A 143 -8.69 -8.67 -3.01
N SER A 144 -8.53 -8.07 -4.18
CA SER A 144 -7.87 -6.76 -4.33
C SER A 144 -8.64 -5.64 -3.62
N TRP A 145 -9.97 -5.65 -3.70
CA TRP A 145 -10.83 -4.69 -3.01
C TRP A 145 -10.66 -4.74 -1.49
N LYS A 146 -10.74 -5.94 -0.93
CA LYS A 146 -10.66 -6.14 0.52
C LYS A 146 -9.27 -5.87 1.10
N ASP A 147 -8.23 -6.09 0.30
CA ASP A 147 -6.84 -5.91 0.72
C ASP A 147 -6.25 -4.56 0.29
N ASN A 148 -7.08 -3.67 -0.28
CA ASN A 148 -6.71 -2.32 -0.73
C ASN A 148 -5.58 -2.34 -1.78
N ILE A 149 -5.64 -3.25 -2.77
CA ILE A 149 -4.63 -3.39 -3.81
C ILE A 149 -4.94 -2.46 -4.98
N PRO A 150 -4.00 -1.60 -5.42
CA PRO A 150 -4.24 -0.65 -6.49
C PRO A 150 -4.26 -1.34 -7.86
N LEU A 151 -5.44 -1.51 -8.42
CA LEU A 151 -5.65 -2.06 -9.77
C LEU A 151 -6.43 -1.08 -10.65
N ILE A 152 -6.13 -1.10 -11.94
CA ILE A 152 -6.87 -0.39 -12.99
C ILE A 152 -7.42 -1.45 -13.93
N VAL A 153 -8.70 -1.73 -13.84
CA VAL A 153 -9.39 -2.73 -14.67
C VAL A 153 -10.08 -2.01 -15.82
N ALA A 154 -9.58 -2.21 -17.03
CA ALA A 154 -10.12 -1.63 -18.25
C ALA A 154 -10.78 -2.69 -19.12
N VAL A 155 -11.95 -2.39 -19.63
CA VAL A 155 -12.64 -3.21 -20.63
C VAL A 155 -12.95 -2.39 -21.89
N ALA A 156 -12.75 -2.97 -23.06
CA ALA A 156 -13.30 -2.43 -24.28
C ALA A 156 -14.79 -2.80 -24.35
N SER A 157 -15.65 -1.82 -24.27
CA SER A 157 -17.10 -1.99 -24.42
C SER A 157 -17.56 -1.75 -25.84
N VAL A 158 -18.76 -2.14 -26.18
CA VAL A 158 -19.35 -1.82 -27.49
C VAL A 158 -19.40 -0.31 -27.72
N GLY A 159 -19.33 0.11 -28.98
CA GLY A 159 -19.39 1.53 -29.33
C GLY A 159 -20.71 2.17 -28.84
N GLN A 160 -20.63 3.42 -28.43
CA GLN A 160 -21.78 4.16 -27.87
C GLN A 160 -22.99 4.19 -28.77
N GLU A 161 -22.78 4.22 -30.10
CA GLU A 161 -23.82 4.18 -31.13
C GLU A 161 -24.53 2.83 -31.24
N ALA A 162 -23.94 1.79 -30.66
CA ALA A 162 -24.45 0.42 -30.73
C ALA A 162 -25.15 -0.04 -29.43
N LEU A 163 -25.05 0.75 -28.36
CA LEU A 163 -25.68 0.42 -27.08
C LEU A 163 -27.19 0.22 -27.19
N GLY A 164 -27.72 -0.80 -26.52
CA GLY A 164 -29.14 -1.15 -26.51
C GLY A 164 -29.63 -1.83 -27.78
N ARG A 165 -28.72 -2.37 -28.63
CA ARG A 165 -29.04 -3.06 -29.88
C ARG A 165 -28.83 -4.58 -29.81
N GLU A 166 -28.64 -5.12 -28.61
CA GLU A 166 -28.44 -6.56 -28.35
C GLU A 166 -27.29 -7.17 -29.19
N LEU A 167 -26.19 -6.43 -29.31
CA LEU A 167 -25.00 -6.94 -29.99
C LEU A 167 -24.36 -8.09 -29.20
N THR A 168 -23.76 -9.03 -29.93
CA THR A 168 -22.94 -10.07 -29.33
C THR A 168 -21.86 -9.46 -28.42
N GLN A 169 -21.75 -9.85 -27.19
CA GLN A 169 -20.86 -9.32 -26.16
C GLN A 169 -21.26 -7.94 -25.59
N GLU A 170 -22.43 -7.42 -25.93
CA GLU A 170 -22.98 -6.26 -25.23
C GLU A 170 -23.35 -6.64 -23.79
N THR A 171 -22.93 -5.80 -22.85
CA THR A 171 -23.39 -5.85 -21.46
C THR A 171 -23.73 -4.44 -21.05
N GLU A 172 -25.03 -4.18 -20.90
CA GLU A 172 -25.51 -2.89 -20.44
C GLU A 172 -25.07 -2.66 -18.98
N HIS A 173 -24.77 -1.41 -18.66
CA HIS A 173 -24.44 -1.01 -17.28
C HIS A 173 -23.35 -1.87 -16.62
N VAL A 174 -22.34 -2.26 -17.39
CA VAL A 174 -21.23 -3.11 -16.91
C VAL A 174 -20.51 -2.51 -15.70
N GLU A 175 -20.49 -1.20 -15.56
CA GLU A 175 -19.96 -0.48 -14.41
C GLU A 175 -20.70 -0.82 -13.10
N LEU A 176 -22.00 -1.12 -13.15
CA LEU A 176 -22.78 -1.48 -11.97
C LEU A 176 -22.33 -2.81 -11.36
N MET A 177 -21.80 -3.72 -12.16
CA MET A 177 -21.23 -4.98 -11.65
C MET A 177 -20.03 -4.70 -10.75
N THR A 178 -19.18 -3.73 -11.08
CA THR A 178 -17.94 -3.43 -10.37
C THR A 178 -18.11 -2.42 -9.24
N GLN A 179 -19.19 -1.67 -9.23
CA GLN A 179 -19.44 -0.60 -8.25
C GLN A 179 -19.22 -1.02 -6.79
N PRO A 180 -19.67 -2.20 -6.33
CA PRO A 180 -19.49 -2.62 -4.93
C PRO A 180 -18.03 -2.95 -4.55
N ILE A 181 -17.17 -3.18 -5.52
CA ILE A 181 -15.79 -3.66 -5.33
C ILE A 181 -14.74 -2.77 -6.00
N THR A 182 -15.10 -1.53 -6.30
CA THR A 182 -14.17 -0.52 -6.85
C THR A 182 -14.31 0.80 -6.12
N LYS A 183 -13.22 1.55 -6.03
CA LYS A 183 -13.23 2.90 -5.45
C LYS A 183 -13.81 3.96 -6.38
N TRP A 184 -13.70 3.72 -7.67
CA TRP A 184 -14.14 4.64 -8.71
C TRP A 184 -14.33 3.87 -10.02
N TYR A 185 -15.29 4.30 -10.81
CA TYR A 185 -15.49 3.79 -12.15
C TYR A 185 -15.78 4.93 -13.13
N TRP A 186 -15.46 4.72 -14.37
CA TRP A 186 -15.69 5.69 -15.43
C TRP A 186 -15.91 5.03 -16.78
N ASN A 187 -16.85 5.59 -17.55
CA ASN A 187 -17.04 5.27 -18.96
C ASN A 187 -16.48 6.41 -19.80
N ALA A 188 -15.48 6.14 -20.63
CA ALA A 188 -14.82 7.15 -21.46
C ALA A 188 -15.77 7.72 -22.50
N GLN A 189 -16.04 9.03 -22.43
CA GLN A 189 -17.05 9.68 -23.25
C GLN A 189 -16.53 10.13 -24.60
N SER A 190 -15.22 10.35 -24.76
CA SER A 190 -14.59 10.78 -26.01
C SER A 190 -13.13 10.39 -26.04
N THR A 191 -12.59 10.23 -27.27
CA THR A 191 -11.20 9.93 -27.51
C THR A 191 -10.24 10.95 -26.89
N ALA A 192 -10.56 12.24 -26.98
CA ALA A 192 -9.72 13.31 -26.46
C ALA A 192 -9.57 13.29 -24.92
N THR A 193 -10.52 12.68 -24.19
CA THR A 193 -10.51 12.64 -22.71
C THR A 193 -9.85 11.36 -22.15
N ILE A 194 -9.42 10.42 -22.98
CA ILE A 194 -8.79 9.17 -22.54
C ILE A 194 -7.55 9.41 -21.65
N PRO A 195 -6.60 10.30 -21.99
CA PRO A 195 -5.43 10.53 -21.11
C PRO A 195 -5.83 11.03 -19.72
N GLU A 196 -6.78 11.95 -19.64
CA GLU A 196 -7.27 12.44 -18.34
C GLU A 196 -7.97 11.33 -17.55
N THR A 197 -8.76 10.49 -18.20
CA THR A 197 -9.42 9.33 -17.59
C THR A 197 -8.41 8.36 -16.98
N VAL A 198 -7.36 8.00 -17.72
CA VAL A 198 -6.29 7.12 -17.25
C VAL A 198 -5.55 7.76 -16.05
N ARG A 199 -5.19 9.03 -16.17
CA ARG A 199 -4.53 9.76 -15.07
C ARG A 199 -5.38 9.74 -13.80
N ARG A 200 -6.69 9.96 -13.91
CA ARG A 200 -7.62 9.88 -12.78
C ARG A 200 -7.68 8.47 -12.21
N ALA A 201 -7.74 7.45 -13.06
CA ALA A 201 -7.74 6.05 -12.62
C ALA A 201 -6.49 5.71 -11.79
N VAL A 202 -5.30 6.11 -12.25
CA VAL A 202 -4.05 5.96 -11.49
C VAL A 202 -4.17 6.67 -10.13
N LYS A 203 -4.60 7.93 -10.13
CA LYS A 203 -4.74 8.71 -8.90
C LYS A 203 -5.69 8.06 -7.89
N PHE A 204 -6.88 7.65 -8.34
CA PHE A 204 -7.86 7.05 -7.44
C PHE A 204 -7.41 5.67 -6.92
N SER A 205 -6.80 4.84 -7.77
CA SER A 205 -6.35 3.51 -7.34
C SER A 205 -5.24 3.58 -6.30
N THR A 206 -4.32 4.56 -6.42
CA THR A 206 -3.14 4.70 -5.55
C THR A 206 -3.33 5.62 -4.35
N THR A 207 -4.43 6.37 -4.27
CA THR A 207 -4.74 7.19 -3.08
C THR A 207 -5.19 6.29 -1.92
N PRO A 208 -4.53 6.32 -0.75
CA PRO A 208 -4.93 5.52 0.40
C PRO A 208 -6.34 5.87 0.93
N PRO A 209 -7.09 4.85 1.42
CA PRO A 209 -6.85 3.44 1.23
C PRO A 209 -6.88 3.08 -0.26
N CYS A 210 -5.81 2.42 -0.76
CA CYS A 210 -5.72 2.02 -2.16
C CYS A 210 -6.86 1.06 -2.57
N GLY A 211 -7.01 0.78 -3.85
CA GLY A 211 -7.99 -0.20 -4.29
C GLY A 211 -8.25 -0.19 -5.79
N PRO A 212 -9.03 -1.16 -6.28
CA PRO A 212 -9.38 -1.26 -7.68
C PRO A 212 -10.20 -0.08 -8.18
N VAL A 213 -9.98 0.29 -9.42
CA VAL A 213 -10.83 1.21 -10.20
C VAL A 213 -11.21 0.54 -11.52
N PHE A 214 -12.33 0.94 -12.10
CA PHE A 214 -12.86 0.35 -13.32
C PHE A 214 -12.98 1.41 -14.43
N LEU A 215 -12.55 1.04 -15.65
CA LEU A 215 -12.68 1.85 -16.86
C LEU A 215 -13.43 1.07 -17.93
N SER A 216 -14.52 1.63 -18.42
CA SER A 216 -15.16 1.20 -19.67
C SER A 216 -14.66 2.10 -20.80
N LEU A 217 -14.11 1.50 -21.84
CA LEU A 217 -13.52 2.16 -22.98
C LEU A 217 -14.30 1.76 -24.24
N PRO A 218 -15.31 2.54 -24.66
CA PRO A 218 -16.09 2.21 -25.87
C PRO A 218 -15.20 2.09 -27.09
N THR A 219 -15.45 1.10 -27.97
CA THR A 219 -14.66 0.82 -29.15
C THR A 219 -14.55 2.02 -30.09
N ASN A 220 -15.62 2.79 -30.25
CA ASN A 220 -15.60 4.03 -31.05
C ASN A 220 -14.66 5.09 -30.44
N THR A 221 -14.51 5.17 -29.13
CA THR A 221 -13.53 6.08 -28.48
C THR A 221 -12.10 5.57 -28.61
N LEU A 222 -11.90 4.24 -28.58
CA LEU A 222 -10.56 3.64 -28.78
C LEU A 222 -10.07 3.75 -30.23
N GLN A 223 -10.97 3.61 -31.20
CA GLN A 223 -10.68 3.71 -32.65
C GLN A 223 -10.63 5.14 -33.13
N GLY A 224 -11.42 6.04 -32.53
CA GLY A 224 -11.49 7.45 -32.91
C GLY A 224 -10.14 8.15 -32.78
N GLU A 225 -9.90 9.14 -33.65
CA GLU A 225 -8.72 10.00 -33.59
C GLU A 225 -9.01 11.32 -32.88
N ALA A 226 -8.05 11.79 -32.09
CA ALA A 226 -8.14 13.09 -31.44
C ALA A 226 -6.76 13.68 -31.14
N LYS A 227 -6.74 15.00 -30.94
CA LYS A 227 -5.65 15.69 -30.24
C LYS A 227 -5.97 15.72 -28.76
N ALA A 228 -5.01 15.30 -27.94
CA ALA A 228 -5.14 15.30 -26.50
C ALA A 228 -3.80 15.59 -25.80
N ASN A 229 -3.85 15.97 -24.54
CA ASN A 229 -2.66 16.19 -23.74
C ASN A 229 -2.31 14.92 -22.98
N ILE A 230 -1.12 14.38 -23.20
CA ILE A 230 -0.51 13.37 -22.34
C ILE A 230 0.04 14.07 -21.09
N ILE A 231 -0.35 13.61 -19.94
CA ILE A 231 -0.20 14.28 -18.64
C ILE A 231 0.90 13.59 -17.84
N ASP A 232 1.89 14.35 -17.37
CA ASP A 232 2.93 13.82 -16.47
C ASP A 232 2.30 13.47 -15.11
N GLN A 233 2.15 12.17 -14.83
CA GLN A 233 1.53 11.66 -13.61
C GLN A 233 2.22 12.19 -12.36
N ALA A 234 3.54 12.29 -12.35
CA ALA A 234 4.30 12.74 -11.18
C ALA A 234 3.93 14.16 -10.71
N LYS A 235 3.34 14.98 -11.60
CA LYS A 235 2.85 16.32 -11.24
C LYS A 235 1.51 16.31 -10.52
N PHE A 236 0.81 15.17 -10.55
CA PHE A 236 -0.51 14.98 -9.93
C PHE A 236 -0.45 14.05 -8.72
N ASP A 237 0.70 13.42 -8.46
CA ASP A 237 0.89 12.58 -7.29
C ASP A 237 1.26 13.45 -6.08
N VAL A 238 0.33 13.51 -5.15
CA VAL A 238 0.54 14.21 -3.87
C VAL A 238 0.79 13.16 -2.81
N PRO A 239 1.96 13.17 -2.13
CA PRO A 239 2.22 12.24 -1.04
C PRO A 239 1.21 12.43 0.09
N MET A 240 0.49 11.36 0.43
CA MET A 240 -0.49 11.33 1.52
C MET A 240 0.22 11.01 2.85
N ARG A 241 1.09 11.91 3.31
CA ARG A 241 1.84 11.76 4.56
C ARG A 241 1.15 12.53 5.68
N ILE A 242 0.12 11.93 6.26
CA ILE A 242 -0.64 12.53 7.36
C ILE A 242 0.06 12.17 8.67
N ARG A 243 0.45 13.18 9.44
CA ARG A 243 0.93 13.00 10.82
C ARG A 243 -0.24 13.10 11.78
N PRO A 244 -0.24 12.31 12.87
CA PRO A 244 -1.23 12.45 13.92
C PRO A 244 -1.04 13.77 14.68
N ASP A 245 -2.05 14.16 15.45
CA ASP A 245 -1.93 15.28 16.37
C ASP A 245 -0.88 14.97 17.45
N LYS A 246 -0.14 16.01 17.86
CA LYS A 246 0.93 15.87 18.84
C LYS A 246 0.40 15.48 20.22
N ASP A 247 -0.72 16.05 20.64
CA ASP A 247 -1.31 15.79 21.96
C ASP A 247 -1.82 14.34 22.03
N ASP A 248 -2.35 13.80 20.93
CA ASP A 248 -2.77 12.40 20.82
C ASP A 248 -1.56 11.45 20.90
N ILE A 249 -0.45 11.79 20.23
CA ILE A 249 0.80 11.00 20.34
C ILE A 249 1.34 11.03 21.75
N GLU A 250 1.32 12.17 22.43
CA GLU A 250 1.74 12.27 23.82
C GLU A 250 0.83 11.47 24.77
N ALA A 251 -0.48 11.49 24.52
CA ALA A 251 -1.44 10.68 25.27
C ALA A 251 -1.18 9.18 25.06
N ALA A 252 -0.95 8.75 23.82
CA ALA A 252 -0.60 7.37 23.50
C ALA A 252 0.69 6.92 24.20
N ALA A 253 1.74 7.77 24.16
CA ALA A 253 3.00 7.49 24.84
C ALA A 253 2.83 7.33 26.35
N LYS A 254 2.07 8.21 27.00
CA LYS A 254 1.74 8.11 28.45
C LYS A 254 1.00 6.82 28.75
N MET A 255 0.01 6.44 27.93
CA MET A 255 -0.73 5.19 28.12
C MET A 255 0.19 3.97 28.04
N LEU A 256 1.08 3.90 27.04
CA LEU A 256 2.01 2.78 26.85
C LEU A 256 3.08 2.68 27.94
N LEU A 257 3.58 3.83 28.44
CA LEU A 257 4.55 3.87 29.54
C LEU A 257 3.93 3.44 30.87
N ALA A 258 2.65 3.77 31.10
CA ALA A 258 1.93 3.40 32.32
C ALA A 258 1.35 1.99 32.29
N ALA A 259 1.24 1.37 31.11
CA ALA A 259 0.64 0.05 30.94
C ALA A 259 1.43 -1.05 31.66
N GLN A 260 0.73 -1.94 32.35
CA GLN A 260 1.32 -3.13 32.99
C GLN A 260 1.42 -4.30 32.02
N ASN A 261 0.44 -4.43 31.13
CA ASN A 261 0.33 -5.52 30.17
C ASN A 261 -0.08 -5.01 28.77
N PRO A 262 0.75 -4.17 28.11
CA PRO A 262 0.45 -3.68 26.79
C PRO A 262 0.56 -4.78 25.73
N LEU A 263 -0.21 -4.64 24.65
CA LEU A 263 -0.17 -5.50 23.46
C LEU A 263 -0.25 -4.65 22.21
N VAL A 264 0.50 -5.02 21.19
CA VAL A 264 0.39 -4.40 19.86
C VAL A 264 -0.29 -5.36 18.89
N SER A 265 -1.29 -4.87 18.19
CA SER A 265 -1.94 -5.57 17.08
C SER A 265 -1.57 -4.89 15.78
N ILE A 266 -0.94 -5.61 14.85
CA ILE A 266 -0.48 -5.06 13.58
C ILE A 266 -1.26 -5.63 12.40
N GLY A 267 -1.36 -4.85 11.32
CA GLY A 267 -2.01 -5.25 10.08
C GLY A 267 -1.26 -4.79 8.83
N ASP A 268 -1.88 -5.03 7.67
CA ASP A 268 -1.28 -4.80 6.35
C ASP A 268 -0.97 -3.33 6.05
N GLU A 269 -1.63 -2.38 6.72
CA GLU A 269 -1.32 -0.95 6.56
C GLU A 269 0.13 -0.62 6.94
N LEU A 270 0.76 -1.38 7.86
CA LEU A 270 2.19 -1.25 8.14
C LEU A 270 3.07 -1.53 6.93
N HIS A 271 2.69 -2.51 6.11
CA HIS A 271 3.41 -2.81 4.88
C HIS A 271 3.26 -1.68 3.87
N TRP A 272 2.03 -1.18 3.65
CA TRP A 272 1.76 -0.05 2.76
C TRP A 272 2.51 1.23 3.15
N CYS A 273 2.63 1.51 4.43
CA CYS A 273 3.38 2.65 4.94
C CYS A 273 4.91 2.43 4.97
N GLY A 274 5.39 1.21 4.72
CA GLY A 274 6.81 0.87 4.84
C GLY A 274 7.35 1.04 6.26
N ALA A 275 6.54 0.67 7.26
CA ALA A 275 6.81 0.92 8.69
C ALA A 275 7.39 -0.30 9.45
N GLN A 276 7.91 -1.30 8.71
CA GLN A 276 8.38 -2.56 9.31
C GLN A 276 9.55 -2.36 10.29
N LYS A 277 10.47 -1.45 9.98
CA LYS A 277 11.60 -1.15 10.86
C LYS A 277 11.18 -0.38 12.09
N GLU A 278 10.31 0.61 11.92
CA GLU A 278 9.82 1.47 12.97
C GLU A 278 9.02 0.70 14.02
N ILE A 279 8.20 -0.27 13.61
CA ILE A 279 7.45 -1.09 14.58
C ILE A 279 8.38 -2.04 15.36
N VAL A 280 9.43 -2.57 14.76
CA VAL A 280 10.42 -3.37 15.49
C VAL A 280 11.13 -2.50 16.52
N GLU A 281 11.58 -1.31 16.15
CA GLU A 281 12.24 -0.35 17.04
C GLU A 281 11.35 0.03 18.24
N LEU A 282 10.08 0.36 18.01
CA LEU A 282 9.12 0.69 19.08
C LEU A 282 8.87 -0.51 20.00
N ALA A 283 8.70 -1.69 19.40
CA ALA A 283 8.47 -2.93 20.17
C ALA A 283 9.64 -3.27 21.07
N GLU A 284 10.87 -3.15 20.57
CA GLU A 284 12.09 -3.39 21.38
C GLU A 284 12.28 -2.33 22.46
N LEU A 285 12.03 -1.05 22.13
CA LEU A 285 12.19 0.08 23.07
C LEU A 285 11.33 -0.07 24.32
N LEU A 286 10.12 -0.61 24.19
CA LEU A 286 9.17 -0.76 25.30
C LEU A 286 8.90 -2.22 25.71
N GLY A 287 9.54 -3.20 25.05
CA GLY A 287 9.29 -4.62 25.28
C GLY A 287 7.85 -5.05 24.94
N LEU A 288 7.27 -4.49 23.87
CA LEU A 288 5.87 -4.73 23.51
C LEU A 288 5.68 -6.07 22.82
N PRO A 289 4.83 -6.98 23.34
CA PRO A 289 4.38 -8.14 22.59
C PRO A 289 3.63 -7.71 21.34
N VAL A 290 3.94 -8.32 20.20
CA VAL A 290 3.35 -7.98 18.88
C VAL A 290 2.57 -9.17 18.35
N SER A 291 1.29 -8.94 18.05
CA SER A 291 0.43 -9.91 17.37
C SER A 291 0.15 -9.47 15.93
N GLY A 292 0.46 -10.35 14.98
CA GLY A 292 0.30 -10.06 13.55
C GLY A 292 -1.02 -10.48 12.94
N GLN A 293 -1.90 -11.14 13.70
CA GLN A 293 -3.12 -11.70 13.11
C GLN A 293 -4.18 -11.95 14.17
N ALA A 294 -5.42 -11.53 13.88
CA ALA A 294 -6.60 -11.87 14.68
C ALA A 294 -7.60 -12.63 13.82
N GLY A 295 -7.94 -13.86 14.23
CA GLY A 295 -8.96 -14.67 13.59
C GLY A 295 -8.45 -15.63 12.51
N THR A 296 -9.39 -16.26 11.80
CA THR A 296 -9.14 -17.28 10.76
C THR A 296 -8.77 -16.69 9.41
N LEU A 297 -9.11 -15.42 9.17
CA LEU A 297 -8.80 -14.71 7.94
C LEU A 297 -7.42 -14.08 8.04
N GLY A 298 -6.57 -14.38 7.07
CA GLY A 298 -5.20 -13.93 7.05
C GLY A 298 -5.05 -12.46 6.64
N PHE A 299 -3.89 -11.93 6.91
CA PHE A 299 -3.37 -10.75 6.24
C PHE A 299 -2.60 -11.19 5.01
N TRP A 300 -2.51 -10.32 4.03
CA TRP A 300 -1.73 -10.60 2.83
C TRP A 300 -0.22 -10.38 3.04
N SER A 301 0.20 -9.76 4.14
CA SER A 301 1.62 -9.51 4.45
C SER A 301 1.99 -9.97 5.86
N LYS A 302 3.28 -10.10 6.12
CA LYS A 302 3.85 -10.32 7.47
C LYS A 302 4.85 -9.19 7.77
N PRO A 303 4.36 -8.02 8.22
CA PRO A 303 5.18 -6.83 8.38
C PRO A 303 6.09 -6.83 9.61
N PHE A 304 6.02 -7.85 10.47
CA PHE A 304 6.88 -8.03 11.64
C PHE A 304 7.57 -9.39 11.57
N PRO A 305 8.87 -9.51 11.91
CA PRO A 305 9.59 -10.78 11.82
C PRO A 305 8.95 -11.86 12.70
N THR A 306 8.55 -12.98 12.09
CA THR A 306 7.81 -14.03 12.80
C THR A 306 8.64 -14.81 13.82
N ARG A 307 9.98 -14.72 13.74
CA ARG A 307 10.95 -15.30 14.70
C ARG A 307 11.39 -14.32 15.79
N HIS A 308 10.90 -13.09 15.74
CA HIS A 308 11.28 -12.10 16.75
C HIS A 308 10.78 -12.53 18.14
N PRO A 309 11.59 -12.37 19.22
CA PRO A 309 11.19 -12.77 20.57
C PRO A 309 9.91 -12.12 21.11
N LEU A 310 9.52 -10.99 20.55
CA LEU A 310 8.29 -10.27 20.89
C LEU A 310 7.10 -10.66 20.00
N PHE A 311 7.27 -11.49 18.96
CA PHE A 311 6.18 -11.89 18.09
C PHE A 311 5.38 -13.04 18.71
N VAL A 312 4.19 -12.74 19.16
CA VAL A 312 3.30 -13.71 19.83
C VAL A 312 2.31 -14.42 18.91
N GLY A 313 2.43 -14.18 17.58
CA GLY A 313 1.56 -14.81 16.57
C GLY A 313 0.13 -14.30 16.62
N THR A 314 -0.85 -15.19 16.45
CA THR A 314 -2.28 -14.85 16.46
C THR A 314 -2.76 -14.57 17.89
N LEU A 315 -3.56 -13.52 18.07
CA LEU A 315 -4.05 -13.05 19.37
C LEU A 315 -4.78 -14.12 20.21
N LEU A 316 -5.71 -14.85 19.58
CA LEU A 316 -6.68 -15.68 20.31
C LEU A 316 -6.08 -16.85 21.11
N PRO A 317 -5.13 -17.65 20.58
CA PRO A 317 -4.57 -18.76 21.35
C PRO A 317 -3.64 -18.32 22.49
N ASN A 318 -2.97 -17.18 22.33
CA ASN A 318 -1.86 -16.76 23.21
C ASN A 318 -2.29 -15.72 24.27
N MET A 319 -3.48 -15.14 24.15
CA MET A 319 -4.05 -14.22 25.13
C MET A 319 -4.16 -14.84 26.52
N ARG A 320 -4.44 -16.16 26.61
CA ARG A 320 -4.50 -16.87 27.90
C ARG A 320 -3.16 -16.90 28.61
N GLN A 321 -2.06 -16.94 27.85
CA GLN A 321 -0.69 -16.99 28.41
C GLN A 321 -0.14 -15.60 28.72
N LEU A 322 -0.49 -14.59 27.91
CA LEU A 322 -0.10 -13.19 28.15
C LEU A 322 -0.94 -12.51 29.23
N GLY A 323 -2.09 -13.08 29.58
CA GLY A 323 -3.09 -12.42 30.42
C GLY A 323 -3.88 -11.36 29.65
N LYS A 324 -4.84 -10.71 30.33
CA LYS A 324 -5.63 -9.65 29.73
C LYS A 324 -4.76 -8.40 29.52
N ALA A 325 -4.70 -7.91 28.29
CA ALA A 325 -4.06 -6.63 28.01
C ALA A 325 -4.83 -5.48 28.69
N ASP A 326 -4.12 -4.54 29.28
CA ASP A 326 -4.66 -3.30 29.82
C ASP A 326 -4.68 -2.17 28.77
N VAL A 327 -3.72 -2.19 27.84
CA VAL A 327 -3.65 -1.30 26.68
C VAL A 327 -3.41 -2.13 25.43
N LEU A 328 -4.21 -1.91 24.40
CA LEU A 328 -4.02 -2.44 23.05
C LEU A 328 -3.70 -1.30 22.09
N LEU A 329 -2.52 -1.37 21.46
CA LEU A 329 -2.14 -0.50 20.36
C LEU A 329 -2.45 -1.20 19.03
N ASN A 330 -3.49 -0.75 18.35
CA ASN A 330 -3.85 -1.22 17.01
C ASN A 330 -3.17 -0.37 15.92
N LEU A 331 -2.33 -1.01 15.12
CA LEU A 331 -1.58 -0.38 14.03
C LEU A 331 -2.02 -0.99 12.68
N GLY A 332 -3.08 -0.46 12.10
CA GLY A 332 -3.53 -0.86 10.78
C GLY A 332 -4.17 -2.25 10.70
N ASN A 333 -4.52 -2.87 11.82
CA ASN A 333 -5.20 -4.16 11.83
C ASN A 333 -6.72 -3.99 11.73
N ARG A 334 -7.31 -4.55 10.68
CA ARG A 334 -8.77 -4.51 10.43
C ARG A 334 -9.61 -5.13 11.55
N PHE A 335 -9.05 -6.08 12.29
CA PHE A 335 -9.72 -6.83 13.35
C PHE A 335 -9.19 -6.48 14.76
N GLY A 336 -8.21 -5.58 14.85
CA GLY A 336 -7.56 -5.23 16.12
C GLY A 336 -8.53 -4.66 17.16
N GLU A 337 -9.50 -3.87 16.72
CA GLU A 337 -10.48 -3.25 17.59
C GLU A 337 -11.42 -4.27 18.27
N ARG A 338 -11.74 -5.37 17.59
CA ARG A 338 -12.58 -6.45 18.15
C ARG A 338 -11.95 -7.13 19.36
N SER A 339 -10.64 -7.17 19.40
CA SER A 339 -9.88 -7.82 20.47
C SER A 339 -9.75 -6.96 21.74
N ALA A 340 -10.24 -5.72 21.68
CA ALA A 340 -10.03 -4.71 22.73
C ALA A 340 -11.15 -4.65 23.79
N LEU A 341 -12.17 -5.50 23.74
CA LEU A 341 -13.28 -5.47 24.70
C LEU A 341 -12.79 -5.49 26.15
N GLY A 342 -13.08 -4.39 26.88
CA GLY A 342 -12.64 -4.18 28.25
C GLY A 342 -11.14 -3.89 28.42
N THR A 343 -10.46 -3.45 27.37
CA THR A 343 -9.07 -3.00 27.30
C THR A 343 -9.05 -1.57 26.76
N LYS A 344 -8.15 -0.71 27.23
CA LYS A 344 -7.97 0.61 26.61
C LYS A 344 -7.41 0.46 25.21
N LEU A 345 -8.07 1.06 24.23
CA LEU A 345 -7.73 0.93 22.83
C LEU A 345 -7.16 2.23 22.25
N ILE A 346 -5.91 2.15 21.78
CA ILE A 346 -5.28 3.14 20.90
C ILE A 346 -5.35 2.56 19.49
N SER A 347 -5.99 3.25 18.54
CA SER A 347 -6.10 2.77 17.14
C SER A 347 -5.58 3.81 16.17
N ILE A 348 -4.60 3.43 15.34
CA ILE A 348 -4.02 4.28 14.31
C ILE A 348 -4.27 3.62 12.95
N ARG A 349 -4.98 4.33 12.07
CA ARG A 349 -5.40 3.83 10.76
C ARG A 349 -5.19 4.85 9.64
N LEU A 350 -4.95 4.37 8.42
CA LEU A 350 -4.95 5.21 7.22
C LEU A 350 -6.36 5.66 6.81
N ASP A 351 -7.35 4.80 7.05
CA ASP A 351 -8.73 5.02 6.65
C ASP A 351 -9.57 5.47 7.85
N PRO A 352 -10.07 6.73 7.84
CA PRO A 352 -10.93 7.23 8.93
C PRO A 352 -12.21 6.42 9.10
N SER A 353 -12.75 5.83 8.04
CA SER A 353 -13.97 5.01 8.11
C SER A 353 -13.78 3.68 8.84
N SER A 354 -12.52 3.30 9.05
CA SER A 354 -12.13 2.09 9.78
C SER A 354 -11.97 2.29 11.28
N LEU A 355 -11.86 3.54 11.76
CA LEU A 355 -11.78 3.86 13.19
C LEU A 355 -13.15 3.77 13.86
N ALA A 356 -13.19 3.17 15.05
CA ALA A 356 -14.40 3.00 15.87
C ALA A 356 -15.56 2.35 15.09
N ARG A 357 -15.26 1.57 14.08
CA ARG A 357 -16.28 0.95 13.21
C ARG A 357 -17.12 -0.08 13.93
N GLU A 358 -16.51 -0.84 14.83
CA GLU A 358 -17.18 -1.95 15.53
C GLU A 358 -17.13 -1.81 17.04
N ASN A 359 -16.11 -1.17 17.58
CA ASN A 359 -15.91 -1.00 19.02
C ASN A 359 -15.49 0.44 19.34
N PRO A 360 -15.82 0.95 20.53
CA PRO A 360 -15.33 2.24 20.97
C PRO A 360 -13.80 2.25 21.06
N VAL A 361 -13.20 3.38 20.75
CA VAL A 361 -11.75 3.63 20.77
C VAL A 361 -11.47 4.71 21.81
N ASP A 362 -10.54 4.46 22.74
CA ASP A 362 -10.15 5.47 23.74
C ASP A 362 -9.31 6.59 23.12
N LEU A 363 -8.47 6.23 22.11
CA LEU A 363 -7.65 7.17 21.36
C LEU A 363 -7.54 6.73 19.90
N GLY A 364 -8.19 7.45 19.00
CA GLY A 364 -8.22 7.16 17.55
C GLY A 364 -7.46 8.20 16.74
N MET A 365 -6.55 7.77 15.88
CA MET A 365 -5.76 8.65 15.02
C MET A 365 -5.82 8.22 13.55
N VAL A 366 -6.05 9.16 12.64
CA VAL A 366 -5.88 8.95 11.20
C VAL A 366 -4.49 9.43 10.81
N ALA A 367 -3.61 8.49 10.41
CA ALA A 367 -2.23 8.84 10.11
C ALA A 367 -1.53 7.79 9.22
N ASP A 368 -0.45 8.23 8.56
CA ASP A 368 0.58 7.34 8.03
C ASP A 368 1.26 6.62 9.20
N LEU A 369 1.22 5.31 9.20
CA LEU A 369 1.71 4.51 10.34
C LEU A 369 3.21 4.67 10.57
N LYS A 370 4.01 4.85 9.51
CA LYS A 370 5.44 5.08 9.67
C LYS A 370 5.70 6.36 10.43
N LEU A 371 5.05 7.45 10.04
CA LEU A 371 5.20 8.75 10.69
C LEU A 371 4.64 8.72 12.12
N ALA A 372 3.49 8.08 12.33
CA ALA A 372 2.91 7.94 13.65
C ALA A 372 3.80 7.14 14.61
N ILE A 373 4.40 6.03 14.17
CA ILE A 373 5.30 5.22 14.99
C ILE A 373 6.60 5.98 15.29
N GLN A 374 7.14 6.74 14.32
CA GLN A 374 8.31 7.59 14.55
C GLN A 374 8.03 8.68 15.61
N ASP A 375 6.89 9.37 15.50
CA ASP A 375 6.50 10.39 16.47
C ASP A 375 6.22 9.79 17.85
N LEU A 376 5.57 8.62 17.92
CA LEU A 376 5.33 7.89 19.16
C LEU A 376 6.64 7.43 19.84
N THR A 377 7.58 6.91 19.05
CA THR A 377 8.92 6.53 19.54
C THR A 377 9.68 7.73 20.10
N ALA A 378 9.62 8.87 19.42
CA ALA A 378 10.23 10.11 19.89
C ALA A 378 9.57 10.63 21.18
N ALA A 379 8.24 10.60 21.28
CA ALA A 379 7.50 11.00 22.46
C ALA A 379 7.85 10.11 23.67
N VAL A 380 7.89 8.79 23.50
CA VAL A 380 8.29 7.83 24.55
C VAL A 380 9.71 8.15 25.05
N ARG A 381 10.65 8.38 24.14
CA ARG A 381 12.04 8.73 24.50
C ARG A 381 12.16 10.07 25.24
N SER A 382 11.27 11.03 24.95
CA SER A 382 11.26 12.33 25.64
C SER A 382 10.64 12.28 27.02
N MET A 383 9.76 11.33 27.31
CA MET A 383 8.99 11.24 28.56
C MET A 383 9.62 10.33 29.62
N ALA A 384 10.61 9.51 29.26
CA ALA A 384 11.26 8.62 30.21
C ALA A 384 12.78 8.56 29.98
N THR A 385 13.53 8.40 31.07
CA THR A 385 14.99 8.21 30.97
C THR A 385 15.33 6.90 30.28
N GLY A 386 16.49 6.84 29.62
CA GLY A 386 16.98 5.61 29.01
C GLY A 386 17.04 4.43 29.97
N GLN A 387 17.42 4.67 31.23
CA GLN A 387 17.43 3.64 32.27
C GLN A 387 16.02 3.12 32.56
N ARG A 388 15.02 4.01 32.68
CA ARG A 388 13.62 3.61 32.93
C ARG A 388 13.03 2.83 31.77
N LEU A 389 13.31 3.24 30.52
CA LEU A 389 12.89 2.51 29.31
C LEU A 389 13.48 1.11 29.27
N LYS A 390 14.77 0.97 29.61
CA LYS A 390 15.45 -0.32 29.68
C LYS A 390 14.82 -1.25 30.71
N GLU A 391 14.52 -0.76 31.90
CA GLU A 391 13.85 -1.52 32.96
C GLU A 391 12.46 -2.03 32.53
N ILE A 392 11.65 -1.16 31.93
CA ILE A 392 10.33 -1.51 31.40
C ILE A 392 10.46 -2.57 30.29
N ALA A 393 11.40 -2.38 29.37
CA ALA A 393 11.61 -3.30 28.26
C ALA A 393 12.08 -4.67 28.74
N GLU A 394 13.08 -4.74 29.63
CA GLU A 394 13.65 -6.00 30.13
C GLU A 394 12.58 -6.86 30.83
N GLU A 395 11.74 -6.27 31.68
CA GLU A 395 10.66 -6.99 32.37
C GLU A 395 9.70 -7.63 31.36
N ARG A 396 9.22 -6.83 30.39
CA ARG A 396 8.24 -7.27 29.39
C ARG A 396 8.85 -8.28 28.40
N ILE A 397 10.09 -8.05 27.95
CA ILE A 397 10.81 -8.95 27.05
C ILE A 397 11.01 -10.32 27.70
N ASN A 398 11.45 -10.38 28.94
CA ASN A 398 11.70 -11.65 29.65
C ASN A 398 10.42 -12.48 29.77
N ARG A 399 9.30 -11.84 30.13
CA ARG A 399 7.98 -12.48 30.17
C ARG A 399 7.54 -13.00 28.80
N THR A 400 7.66 -12.17 27.77
CA THR A 400 7.21 -12.51 26.41
C THR A 400 8.08 -13.58 25.78
N ARG A 401 9.40 -13.50 25.94
CA ARG A 401 10.36 -14.48 25.39
C ARG A 401 10.08 -15.90 25.90
N LYS A 402 9.71 -16.06 27.17
CA LYS A 402 9.34 -17.37 27.69
C LYS A 402 8.17 -17.96 26.91
N ILE A 403 7.09 -17.18 26.75
CA ILE A 403 5.88 -17.59 26.03
C ILE A 403 6.18 -17.90 24.56
N THR A 404 6.92 -17.04 23.87
CA THR A 404 7.26 -17.24 22.45
C THR A 404 8.17 -18.45 22.22
N SER A 405 9.13 -18.69 23.13
CA SER A 405 10.00 -19.88 23.08
C SER A 405 9.20 -21.17 23.26
N GLU A 406 8.31 -21.23 24.25
CA GLU A 406 7.44 -22.39 24.49
C GLU A 406 6.50 -22.62 23.28
N MET A 407 5.89 -21.56 22.76
CA MET A 407 5.02 -21.61 21.58
C MET A 407 5.78 -22.20 20.37
N TRP A 408 7.00 -21.78 20.16
CA TRP A 408 7.85 -22.26 19.07
C TRP A 408 8.21 -23.75 19.22
N GLN A 409 8.60 -24.15 20.41
CA GLN A 409 8.89 -25.57 20.71
C GLN A 409 7.68 -26.46 20.46
N VAL A 410 6.49 -26.01 20.90
CA VAL A 410 5.23 -26.74 20.66
C VAL A 410 4.96 -26.88 19.15
N ARG A 411 5.06 -25.78 18.39
CA ARG A 411 4.85 -25.79 16.93
C ARG A 411 5.81 -26.75 16.23
N GLN A 412 7.10 -26.70 16.57
CA GLN A 412 8.12 -27.57 16.01
C GLN A 412 7.87 -29.06 16.36
N LYS A 413 7.47 -29.32 17.59
CA LYS A 413 7.11 -30.65 18.04
C LYS A 413 5.90 -31.18 17.28
N THR A 414 4.81 -30.42 17.24
CA THR A 414 3.58 -30.83 16.54
C THR A 414 3.82 -31.03 15.03
N ALA A 415 4.66 -30.23 14.40
CA ALA A 415 4.99 -30.39 12.99
C ALA A 415 5.79 -31.68 12.70
N ARG A 416 6.57 -32.17 13.68
CA ARG A 416 7.29 -33.45 13.56
C ARG A 416 6.42 -34.67 13.92
N GLU A 417 5.34 -34.46 14.65
CA GLU A 417 4.37 -35.52 14.92
C GLU A 417 3.73 -35.96 13.60
N GLY A 418 3.83 -37.25 13.26
CA GLY A 418 3.37 -37.80 11.97
C GLY A 418 4.26 -37.43 10.76
N ALA A 419 5.54 -37.12 10.99
CA ALA A 419 6.48 -36.81 9.91
C ALA A 419 6.61 -37.91 8.87
N ASP A 420 6.46 -39.20 9.29
CA ASP A 420 6.51 -40.36 8.43
C ASP A 420 5.13 -40.82 7.90
N SER A 421 4.10 -40.02 8.12
CA SER A 421 2.73 -40.31 7.69
C SER A 421 2.57 -40.20 6.17
N ALA A 422 1.72 -41.04 5.60
CA ALA A 422 1.21 -40.90 4.24
C ALA A 422 -0.32 -40.65 4.32
N PRO A 423 -0.85 -39.58 3.76
CA PRO A 423 -0.16 -38.51 3.02
C PRO A 423 0.72 -37.61 3.92
N VAL A 424 1.67 -36.88 3.30
CA VAL A 424 2.53 -35.90 3.97
C VAL A 424 1.71 -34.85 4.72
N THR A 425 2.05 -34.59 6.00
CA THR A 425 1.37 -33.57 6.79
C THR A 425 1.82 -32.15 6.40
N MET A 426 0.95 -31.15 6.61
CA MET A 426 1.28 -29.73 6.38
C MET A 426 2.43 -29.25 7.27
N GLY A 427 2.52 -29.77 8.50
CA GLY A 427 3.62 -29.46 9.41
C GLY A 427 4.96 -29.95 8.87
N ARG A 428 5.02 -31.21 8.38
CA ARG A 428 6.22 -31.75 7.73
C ARG A 428 6.60 -30.95 6.49
N LEU A 429 5.66 -30.64 5.61
CA LEU A 429 5.91 -29.85 4.42
C LEU A 429 6.47 -28.47 4.78
N GLY A 430 5.93 -27.81 5.81
CA GLY A 430 6.43 -26.52 6.28
C GLY A 430 7.87 -26.58 6.80
N LEU A 431 8.26 -27.66 7.50
CA LEU A 431 9.63 -27.86 7.97
C LEU A 431 10.61 -28.07 6.81
N GLU A 432 10.23 -28.89 5.82
CA GLU A 432 11.05 -29.13 4.63
C GLU A 432 11.21 -27.85 3.80
N LEU A 433 10.15 -27.06 3.64
CA LEU A 433 10.22 -25.78 2.94
C LEU A 433 11.05 -24.73 3.70
N GLU A 434 10.99 -24.72 5.04
CA GLU A 434 11.84 -23.83 5.83
C GLU A 434 13.33 -24.09 5.59
N GLU A 435 13.72 -25.36 5.46
CA GLU A 435 15.10 -25.77 5.23
C GLU A 435 15.53 -25.62 3.76
N ALA A 436 14.62 -25.93 2.81
CA ALA A 436 14.95 -25.97 1.38
C ALA A 436 14.94 -24.61 0.69
N LEU A 437 14.14 -23.65 1.19
CA LEU A 437 13.97 -22.35 0.55
C LEU A 437 15.00 -21.33 1.05
N ASP A 438 15.60 -20.59 0.11
CA ASP A 438 16.50 -19.50 0.40
C ASP A 438 15.79 -18.34 1.14
N ARG A 439 16.56 -17.53 1.86
CA ARG A 439 16.02 -16.41 2.66
C ARG A 439 15.40 -15.29 1.83
N ASP A 440 15.81 -15.12 0.59
CA ASP A 440 15.25 -14.14 -0.36
C ASP A 440 14.03 -14.66 -1.14
N THR A 441 13.58 -15.89 -0.85
CA THR A 441 12.39 -16.47 -1.47
C THR A 441 11.14 -15.69 -1.09
N CYS A 442 10.28 -15.41 -2.07
CA CYS A 442 8.92 -14.93 -1.84
C CYS A 442 7.93 -16.09 -1.83
N TYR A 443 7.34 -16.34 -0.67
CA TYR A 443 6.32 -17.38 -0.48
C TYR A 443 4.94 -16.79 -0.76
N VAL A 444 4.25 -17.32 -1.78
CA VAL A 444 2.89 -16.90 -2.16
C VAL A 444 1.87 -17.90 -1.63
N CYS A 445 0.96 -17.46 -0.76
CA CYS A 445 0.00 -18.30 -0.06
C CYS A 445 -1.45 -17.97 -0.41
N ASP A 446 -2.19 -18.93 -0.93
CA ASP A 446 -3.59 -18.77 -1.36
C ASP A 446 -4.59 -19.19 -0.27
N VAL A 447 -4.29 -20.23 0.50
CA VAL A 447 -5.28 -20.92 1.33
C VAL A 447 -4.88 -21.07 2.80
N ASP A 448 -5.89 -21.26 3.66
CA ASP A 448 -5.72 -21.43 5.10
C ASP A 448 -4.90 -22.68 5.49
N SER A 449 -4.89 -23.72 4.68
CA SER A 449 -4.04 -24.89 4.91
C SER A 449 -2.55 -24.53 4.96
N GLY A 450 -2.13 -23.49 4.24
CA GLY A 450 -0.81 -22.90 4.34
C GLY A 450 -0.49 -22.35 5.73
N LYS A 451 -1.46 -21.96 6.54
CA LYS A 451 -1.24 -21.42 7.89
C LYS A 451 -0.62 -22.44 8.84
N THR A 452 -0.95 -23.70 8.74
CA THR A 452 -0.31 -24.77 9.52
C THR A 452 1.14 -24.94 9.10
N MET A 453 1.39 -24.86 7.80
CA MET A 453 2.72 -24.94 7.20
C MET A 453 3.56 -23.70 7.56
N ASP A 454 3.04 -22.51 7.35
CA ASP A 454 3.76 -21.26 7.61
C ASP A 454 3.92 -20.94 9.11
N ALA A 455 3.21 -21.66 10.00
CA ALA A 455 3.42 -21.58 11.44
C ALA A 455 4.82 -22.03 11.90
N VAL A 456 5.51 -22.85 11.10
CA VAL A 456 6.87 -23.34 11.38
C VAL A 456 7.94 -22.71 10.49
N MET A 457 7.54 -21.87 9.53
CA MET A 457 8.41 -21.12 8.63
C MET A 457 8.76 -19.73 9.22
N SER A 458 9.85 -19.15 8.73
CA SER A 458 10.34 -17.82 9.13
C SER A 458 10.06 -16.79 8.05
N PHE A 459 9.45 -15.66 8.44
CA PHE A 459 9.12 -14.57 7.51
C PHE A 459 9.46 -13.21 8.09
N GLY A 460 9.80 -12.26 7.21
CA GLY A 460 10.02 -10.87 7.54
C GLY A 460 11.43 -10.57 8.09
N GLY A 461 11.81 -9.31 8.10
CA GLY A 461 13.16 -8.89 8.46
C GLY A 461 14.20 -9.39 7.46
N ALA A 462 15.09 -10.29 7.90
CA ALA A 462 16.13 -10.92 7.06
C ALA A 462 15.72 -12.30 6.52
N ASP A 463 14.52 -12.76 6.85
CA ASP A 463 13.98 -14.04 6.41
C ASP A 463 13.09 -13.88 5.16
N LYS A 464 12.48 -14.99 4.73
CA LYS A 464 11.62 -15.09 3.54
C LYS A 464 10.54 -14.02 3.50
N HIS A 465 10.17 -13.62 2.29
CA HIS A 465 9.03 -12.74 2.07
C HIS A 465 7.71 -13.52 2.05
N TYR A 466 6.64 -12.89 2.48
CA TYR A 466 5.30 -13.49 2.47
C TYR A 466 4.32 -12.58 1.74
N ILE A 467 3.61 -13.17 0.78
CA ILE A 467 2.48 -12.52 0.09
C ILE A 467 1.31 -13.50 0.10
N GLY A 468 0.21 -13.11 0.69
CA GLY A 468 -1.02 -13.89 0.75
C GLY A 468 -2.23 -13.10 0.29
N THR A 469 -3.41 -13.60 0.62
CA THR A 469 -4.68 -12.89 0.44
C THR A 469 -5.51 -12.96 1.72
N GLY A 470 -6.06 -11.83 2.14
CA GLY A 470 -6.87 -11.73 3.35
C GLY A 470 -8.26 -12.35 3.19
N PRO A 471 -8.99 -12.09 2.09
CA PRO A 471 -10.35 -12.61 1.88
C PRO A 471 -10.42 -14.08 1.51
N ASN A 472 -9.33 -14.69 1.04
CA ASN A 472 -9.26 -16.10 0.63
C ASN A 472 -10.25 -16.47 -0.50
N VAL A 473 -10.44 -15.60 -1.49
CA VAL A 473 -11.12 -16.01 -2.73
C VAL A 473 -10.18 -16.92 -3.50
N LEU A 474 -10.50 -18.20 -3.55
CA LEU A 474 -9.63 -19.28 -4.02
C LEU A 474 -9.23 -19.16 -5.50
N GLY A 475 -8.09 -19.78 -5.85
CA GLY A 475 -7.53 -19.77 -7.21
C GLY A 475 -6.63 -18.56 -7.48
N TRP A 476 -6.28 -17.77 -6.47
CA TRP A 476 -5.43 -16.60 -6.57
C TRP A 476 -3.94 -16.94 -6.65
N GLY A 477 -3.45 -17.86 -5.81
CA GLY A 477 -2.03 -18.00 -5.49
C GLY A 477 -1.12 -18.35 -6.66
N MET A 478 -1.48 -19.30 -7.53
CA MET A 478 -0.65 -19.69 -8.67
C MET A 478 -0.48 -18.53 -9.66
N ALA A 479 -1.56 -17.86 -10.00
CA ALA A 479 -1.53 -16.74 -10.91
C ALA A 479 -0.82 -15.53 -10.29
N ALA A 480 -1.09 -15.23 -9.02
CA ALA A 480 -0.40 -14.17 -8.28
C ALA A 480 1.11 -14.41 -8.21
N GLY A 481 1.56 -15.66 -8.06
CA GLY A 481 2.98 -16.02 -8.10
C GLY A 481 3.68 -15.61 -9.39
N VAL A 482 2.99 -15.69 -10.53
CA VAL A 482 3.50 -15.16 -11.82
C VAL A 482 3.69 -13.64 -11.78
N GLY A 483 2.73 -12.94 -11.18
CA GLY A 483 2.80 -11.47 -11.07
C GLY A 483 3.85 -10.98 -10.07
N VAL A 484 4.13 -11.76 -9.03
CA VAL A 484 5.16 -11.48 -8.03
C VAL A 484 6.56 -11.60 -8.63
N LYS A 485 6.78 -12.58 -9.50
CA LYS A 485 8.05 -12.81 -10.19
C LYS A 485 8.35 -11.72 -11.22
#